data_56117c2c53c7cefef00029945868c3bb
#
_entry.id   56117c2c53c7cefef00029945868c3bb
#
_cell.length_a   1.000
_cell.length_b   1.000
_cell.length_c   1.000
_cell.angle_alpha   90.00
_cell.angle_beta   90.00
_cell.angle_gamma   90.00
#
_symmetry.space_group_name_H-M   'P 1'
#
loop_
_entity.id
_entity.type
_entity.pdbx_description
1 polymer ?
#
loop_
_entity_poly.entity_id
_entity_poly.type
_entity_poly.pdbx_seq_one_letter_code
_entity_poly.pdbx_strand_id
1 'polypeptide(L)'
;MKKKYRILMALCMFVTTAALAGNSLLKETDIEAVALKVATETVQGGYKLLSVAELKQMIDAKENFVLIDAHPTEEYNLAYIDGARHFGFQSNHSGNWEKDITMPNNFTQEDYRVLLGADKNKKIVTYCGLTKCGRSHNAASWAKKLGYTNVYRAPGGISAWIDSGYSYKTNHNK
;
A
#
# COMPACT_ATOMS: atom_id res chain seq x y z
N MET A 1 -61.71 48.04 -20.65
CA MET A 1 -60.28 47.72 -20.94
C MET A 1 -59.83 46.67 -19.97
N LYS A 2 -59.68 45.44 -20.44
CA LYS A 2 -59.30 44.28 -19.61
C LYS A 2 -57.87 43.88 -19.99
N LYS A 3 -56.90 44.16 -19.14
CA LYS A 3 -55.50 43.68 -19.33
C LYS A 3 -55.35 42.26 -18.78
N LYS A 4 -54.98 41.35 -19.68
CA LYS A 4 -54.64 39.95 -19.40
C LYS A 4 -53.25 39.86 -18.78
N TYR A 5 -53.15 39.38 -17.56
CA TYR A 5 -51.90 38.90 -17.01
C TYR A 5 -51.80 37.41 -17.28
N ARG A 6 -51.00 37.03 -18.25
CA ARG A 6 -50.56 35.63 -18.45
C ARG A 6 -49.43 35.39 -17.49
N ILE A 7 -49.68 34.53 -16.54
CA ILE A 7 -48.72 34.04 -15.58
C ILE A 7 -47.77 33.12 -16.32
N LEU A 8 -46.52 33.46 -16.33
CA LEU A 8 -45.43 32.62 -16.75
C LEU A 8 -45.07 31.68 -15.60
N MET A 9 -45.69 30.50 -15.59
CA MET A 9 -45.37 29.44 -14.65
C MET A 9 -44.78 28.29 -15.46
N ALA A 10 -43.49 28.33 -15.73
CA ALA A 10 -42.68 27.19 -16.17
C ALA A 10 -41.23 27.58 -16.04
N LEU A 11 -40.55 27.01 -15.11
CA LEU A 11 -39.19 26.49 -15.19
C LEU A 11 -38.58 26.42 -13.79
N CYS A 12 -39.01 25.44 -13.04
CA CYS A 12 -38.25 24.98 -11.88
C CYS A 12 -38.42 23.45 -11.76
N MET A 13 -37.99 22.72 -12.77
CA MET A 13 -37.86 21.25 -12.69
C MET A 13 -36.77 20.78 -13.63
N PHE A 14 -35.55 21.09 -13.33
CA PHE A 14 -34.40 20.38 -13.95
C PHE A 14 -33.11 20.72 -13.21
N VAL A 15 -33.00 20.35 -11.97
CA VAL A 15 -31.68 20.16 -11.34
C VAL A 15 -31.84 19.16 -10.19
N THR A 16 -31.93 17.88 -10.45
CA THR A 16 -31.68 16.86 -9.42
C THR A 16 -31.42 15.47 -9.99
N THR A 17 -30.64 15.31 -11.05
CA THR A 17 -30.23 13.96 -11.45
C THR A 17 -28.76 13.86 -11.88
N ALA A 18 -27.94 14.84 -11.57
CA ALA A 18 -26.51 14.81 -11.94
C ALA A 18 -25.57 14.51 -10.76
N ALA A 19 -26.07 14.10 -9.62
CA ALA A 19 -25.25 13.88 -8.41
C ALA A 19 -24.96 12.40 -8.08
N LEU A 20 -25.32 11.46 -8.95
CA LEU A 20 -25.04 10.03 -8.75
C LEU A 20 -24.10 9.40 -9.78
N ALA A 21 -23.55 10.19 -10.70
CA ALA A 21 -22.43 9.80 -11.51
C ALA A 21 -21.12 10.18 -10.79
N GLY A 22 -20.92 9.67 -9.60
CA GLY A 22 -19.60 9.62 -8.99
C GLY A 22 -18.71 8.85 -9.96
N ASN A 23 -17.65 9.47 -10.45
CA ASN A 23 -16.58 8.81 -11.20
C ASN A 23 -15.92 7.76 -10.31
N SER A 24 -16.62 6.67 -10.00
CA SER A 24 -15.99 5.47 -9.49
C SER A 24 -15.30 4.80 -10.68
N LEU A 25 -14.03 5.11 -10.89
CA LEU A 25 -13.18 4.39 -11.85
C LEU A 25 -13.01 2.92 -11.47
N LEU A 26 -13.36 2.55 -10.23
CA LEU A 26 -13.34 1.18 -9.72
C LEU A 26 -14.78 0.69 -9.50
N LYS A 27 -15.05 -0.53 -9.95
CA LYS A 27 -16.31 -1.20 -9.64
C LYS A 27 -16.30 -1.65 -8.18
N GLU A 28 -17.46 -1.63 -7.51
CA GLU A 28 -17.59 -2.12 -6.13
C GLU A 28 -17.11 -3.57 -5.98
N THR A 29 -17.33 -4.41 -6.99
CA THR A 29 -16.82 -5.79 -7.00
C THR A 29 -15.30 -5.87 -6.98
N ASP A 30 -14.60 -4.92 -7.59
CA ASP A 30 -13.13 -4.86 -7.58
C ASP A 30 -12.62 -4.36 -6.22
N ILE A 31 -13.33 -3.41 -5.61
CA ILE A 31 -13.05 -2.92 -4.24
C ILE A 31 -13.23 -4.05 -3.23
N GLU A 32 -14.37 -4.77 -3.31
CA GLU A 32 -14.66 -5.93 -2.44
C GLU A 32 -13.57 -7.00 -2.58
N ALA A 33 -13.20 -7.37 -3.80
CA ALA A 33 -12.18 -8.38 -4.05
C ALA A 33 -10.83 -8.00 -3.44
N VAL A 34 -10.42 -6.72 -3.56
CA VAL A 34 -9.19 -6.22 -2.94
C VAL A 34 -9.27 -6.23 -1.42
N ALA A 35 -10.40 -5.81 -0.84
CA ALA A 35 -10.61 -5.80 0.60
C ALA A 35 -10.54 -7.21 1.19
N LEU A 36 -11.22 -8.18 0.58
CA LEU A 36 -11.20 -9.60 0.98
C LEU A 36 -9.79 -10.19 0.84
N LYS A 37 -9.07 -9.88 -0.23
CA LYS A 37 -7.68 -10.30 -0.41
C LYS A 37 -6.80 -9.79 0.73
N VAL A 38 -6.84 -8.48 1.03
CA VAL A 38 -6.03 -7.88 2.11
C VAL A 38 -6.38 -8.49 3.46
N ALA A 39 -7.66 -8.68 3.76
CA ALA A 39 -8.11 -9.30 5.01
C ALA A 39 -7.57 -10.74 5.15
N THR A 40 -7.72 -11.56 4.10
CA THR A 40 -7.25 -12.94 4.06
C THR A 40 -5.73 -13.02 4.25
N GLU A 41 -4.97 -12.22 3.49
CA GLU A 41 -3.51 -12.15 3.57
C GLU A 41 -3.04 -11.73 4.97
N THR A 42 -3.76 -10.78 5.61
CA THR A 42 -3.42 -10.30 6.95
C THR A 42 -3.55 -11.40 8.00
N VAL A 43 -4.65 -12.18 7.94
CA VAL A 43 -4.87 -13.32 8.84
C VAL A 43 -3.81 -14.41 8.60
N GLN A 44 -3.57 -14.78 7.35
CA GLN A 44 -2.58 -15.80 6.97
C GLN A 44 -1.16 -15.42 7.38
N GLY A 45 -0.79 -14.15 7.19
CA GLY A 45 0.57 -13.66 7.48
C GLY A 45 0.80 -13.33 8.96
N GLY A 46 -0.26 -13.18 9.77
CA GLY A 46 -0.17 -12.89 11.22
C GLY A 46 0.47 -11.53 11.54
N TYR A 47 0.41 -10.59 10.63
CA TYR A 47 0.87 -9.21 10.80
C TYR A 47 -0.33 -8.25 10.99
N LYS A 48 -0.04 -6.98 11.28
CA LYS A 48 -1.05 -5.91 11.40
C LYS A 48 -1.05 -5.03 10.16
N LEU A 49 -2.14 -4.30 9.96
CA LEU A 49 -2.23 -3.27 8.93
C LEU A 49 -2.00 -1.88 9.52
N LEU A 50 -1.49 -0.98 8.69
CA LEU A 50 -1.51 0.45 8.92
C LEU A 50 -1.72 1.19 7.59
N SER A 51 -2.28 2.39 7.66
CA SER A 51 -2.45 3.26 6.51
C SER A 51 -1.15 4.00 6.17
N VAL A 52 -1.06 4.54 4.95
CA VAL A 52 0.07 5.43 4.58
C VAL A 52 0.08 6.71 5.41
N ALA A 53 -1.08 7.17 5.90
CA ALA A 53 -1.16 8.33 6.79
C ALA A 53 -0.54 8.04 8.16
N GLU A 54 -0.81 6.86 8.75
CA GLU A 54 -0.15 6.41 9.98
C GLU A 54 1.35 6.22 9.77
N LEU A 55 1.76 5.64 8.64
CA LEU A 55 3.18 5.52 8.28
C LEU A 55 3.85 6.90 8.21
N LYS A 56 3.18 7.88 7.59
CA LYS A 56 3.69 9.27 7.54
C LYS A 56 3.87 9.87 8.93
N GLN A 57 2.88 9.70 9.81
CA GLN A 57 2.96 10.17 11.20
C GLN A 57 4.15 9.54 11.95
N MET A 58 4.38 8.23 11.77
CA MET A 58 5.54 7.53 12.36
C MET A 58 6.87 8.11 11.88
N ILE A 59 6.98 8.39 10.56
CA ILE A 59 8.19 8.98 9.96
C ILE A 59 8.42 10.39 10.52
N ASP A 60 7.37 11.23 10.55
CA ASP A 60 7.46 12.62 11.05
C ASP A 60 7.81 12.66 12.54
N ALA A 61 7.27 11.74 13.32
CA ALA A 61 7.62 11.56 14.74
C ALA A 61 9.02 10.94 14.96
N LYS A 62 9.73 10.59 13.89
CA LYS A 62 11.04 9.90 13.93
C LYS A 62 11.00 8.64 14.80
N GLU A 63 9.90 7.88 14.73
CA GLU A 63 9.81 6.60 15.44
C GLU A 63 10.92 5.65 14.99
N ASN A 64 11.37 4.82 15.93
CA ASN A 64 12.42 3.85 15.65
C ASN A 64 11.83 2.54 15.11
N PHE A 65 11.72 2.42 13.80
CA PHE A 65 11.23 1.23 13.09
C PHE A 65 12.06 0.91 11.83
N VAL A 66 11.88 -0.25 11.26
CA VAL A 66 12.44 -0.65 9.96
C VAL A 66 11.34 -0.57 8.92
N LEU A 67 11.59 0.18 7.85
CA LEU A 67 10.72 0.27 6.68
C LEU A 67 11.30 -0.54 5.54
N ILE A 68 10.53 -1.50 5.00
CA ILE A 68 10.93 -2.37 3.90
C ILE A 68 10.12 -2.05 2.66
N ASP A 69 10.81 -1.73 1.59
CA ASP A 69 10.25 -1.70 0.25
C ASP A 69 10.40 -3.09 -0.40
N ALA A 70 9.27 -3.71 -0.74
CA ALA A 70 9.21 -5.08 -1.26
C ALA A 70 9.17 -5.16 -2.80
N HIS A 71 9.42 -4.06 -3.49
CA HIS A 71 9.46 -4.04 -4.96
C HIS A 71 10.65 -4.82 -5.53
N PRO A 72 10.57 -5.30 -6.79
CA PRO A 72 11.76 -5.58 -7.58
C PRO A 72 12.66 -4.35 -7.71
N THR A 73 13.93 -4.55 -7.97
CA THR A 73 14.95 -3.47 -8.02
C THR A 73 14.57 -2.35 -8.98
N GLU A 74 14.02 -2.70 -10.15
CA GLU A 74 13.63 -1.75 -11.18
C GLU A 74 12.51 -0.83 -10.69
N GLU A 75 11.49 -1.38 -10.04
CA GLU A 75 10.37 -0.61 -9.50
C GLU A 75 10.81 0.23 -8.28
N TYR A 76 11.65 -0.32 -7.40
CA TYR A 76 12.25 0.43 -6.29
C TYR A 76 13.01 1.67 -6.77
N ASN A 77 13.78 1.55 -7.84
CA ASN A 77 14.55 2.65 -8.40
C ASN A 77 13.69 3.77 -8.98
N LEU A 78 12.45 3.48 -9.38
CA LEU A 78 11.51 4.48 -9.91
C LEU A 78 10.94 5.37 -8.80
N ALA A 79 10.55 4.80 -7.67
CA ALA A 79 9.99 5.55 -6.55
C ALA A 79 10.04 4.73 -5.26
N TYR A 80 10.55 5.32 -4.18
CA TYR A 80 10.53 4.72 -2.84
C TYR A 80 10.34 5.76 -1.74
N ILE A 81 9.85 5.35 -0.58
CA ILE A 81 9.68 6.19 0.60
C ILE A 81 11.06 6.40 1.24
N ASP A 82 11.41 7.65 1.55
CA ASP A 82 12.71 7.99 2.16
C ASP A 82 12.94 7.20 3.46
N GLY A 83 14.14 6.65 3.61
CA GLY A 83 14.51 5.77 4.73
C GLY A 83 14.09 4.30 4.57
N ALA A 84 13.39 3.93 3.49
CA ALA A 84 13.10 2.54 3.20
C ALA A 84 14.35 1.75 2.82
N ARG A 85 14.43 0.51 3.32
CA ARG A 85 15.42 -0.49 2.93
C ARG A 85 14.80 -1.39 1.87
N HIS A 86 15.53 -1.64 0.80
CA HIS A 86 15.05 -2.47 -0.30
C HIS A 86 15.31 -3.95 -0.05
N PHE A 87 14.25 -4.77 -0.23
CA PHE A 87 14.37 -6.22 -0.38
C PHE A 87 13.19 -6.75 -1.20
N GLY A 88 13.44 -7.11 -2.44
CA GLY A 88 12.40 -7.47 -3.41
C GLY A 88 11.77 -8.84 -3.16
N PHE A 89 10.44 -8.88 -3.23
CA PHE A 89 9.64 -10.09 -3.12
C PHE A 89 8.74 -10.32 -4.34
N GLN A 90 8.37 -11.58 -4.60
CA GLN A 90 7.35 -11.95 -5.57
C GLN A 90 5.95 -11.59 -5.07
N SER A 91 5.01 -11.44 -6.01
CA SER A 91 3.61 -11.13 -5.66
C SER A 91 2.87 -12.33 -5.06
N ASN A 92 3.27 -13.55 -5.41
CA ASN A 92 2.68 -14.79 -4.92
C ASN A 92 3.51 -15.34 -3.77
N HIS A 93 2.86 -15.66 -2.64
CA HIS A 93 3.50 -16.29 -1.50
C HIS A 93 3.44 -17.80 -1.64
N SER A 94 4.57 -18.44 -1.91
CA SER A 94 4.67 -19.90 -2.05
C SER A 94 5.09 -20.61 -0.75
N GLY A 95 5.65 -19.87 0.19
CA GLY A 95 6.26 -20.39 1.40
C GLY A 95 7.65 -21.00 1.20
N ASN A 96 8.19 -20.94 -0.02
CA ASN A 96 9.55 -21.29 -0.36
C ASN A 96 10.36 -20.01 -0.59
N TRP A 97 11.48 -19.86 0.13
CA TRP A 97 12.26 -18.64 0.12
C TRP A 97 12.73 -18.24 -1.28
N GLU A 98 13.34 -19.17 -2.00
CA GLU A 98 13.94 -18.93 -3.32
C GLU A 98 12.90 -18.55 -4.37
N LYS A 99 11.65 -19.00 -4.20
CA LYS A 99 10.53 -18.68 -5.09
C LYS A 99 9.82 -17.39 -4.69
N ASP A 100 9.99 -16.95 -3.44
CA ASP A 100 9.26 -15.82 -2.88
C ASP A 100 10.05 -14.50 -2.99
N ILE A 101 11.34 -14.54 -3.36
CA ILE A 101 12.18 -13.34 -3.52
C ILE A 101 12.42 -12.99 -4.98
N THR A 102 12.66 -11.71 -5.27
CA THR A 102 13.13 -11.21 -6.58
C THR A 102 14.60 -10.78 -6.54
N MET A 103 15.24 -10.94 -5.39
CA MET A 103 16.67 -10.69 -5.22
C MET A 103 17.49 -11.77 -5.94
N PRO A 104 18.76 -11.51 -6.30
CA PRO A 104 19.63 -12.54 -6.86
C PRO A 104 19.67 -13.83 -6.01
N ASN A 105 19.87 -14.97 -6.65
CA ASN A 105 19.79 -16.31 -6.01
C ASN A 105 20.74 -16.54 -4.82
N ASN A 106 21.73 -15.69 -4.62
CA ASN A 106 22.62 -15.74 -3.46
C ASN A 106 22.08 -15.02 -2.22
N PHE A 107 20.93 -14.33 -2.32
CA PHE A 107 20.30 -13.70 -1.15
C PHE A 107 19.54 -14.72 -0.32
N THR A 108 19.89 -14.77 0.96
CA THR A 108 19.40 -15.76 1.91
C THR A 108 18.39 -15.15 2.89
N GLN A 109 17.74 -15.98 3.68
CA GLN A 109 16.93 -15.52 4.81
C GLN A 109 17.77 -14.74 5.83
N GLU A 110 19.08 -15.05 5.95
CA GLU A 110 19.96 -14.33 6.86
C GLU A 110 20.21 -12.89 6.38
N ASP A 111 20.35 -12.66 5.08
CA ASP A 111 20.46 -11.31 4.53
C ASP A 111 19.22 -10.48 4.86
N TYR A 112 18.03 -11.09 4.79
CA TYR A 112 16.80 -10.41 5.20
C TYR A 112 16.78 -10.16 6.72
N ARG A 113 17.25 -11.11 7.57
CA ARG A 113 17.39 -10.88 9.02
C ARG A 113 18.33 -9.73 9.35
N VAL A 114 19.48 -9.66 8.68
CA VAL A 114 20.45 -8.56 8.84
C VAL A 114 19.76 -7.22 8.52
N LEU A 115 18.99 -7.18 7.45
CA LEU A 115 18.25 -5.98 7.07
C LEU A 115 17.19 -5.58 8.12
N LEU A 116 16.48 -6.55 8.70
CA LEU A 116 15.46 -6.32 9.72
C LEU A 116 16.06 -5.98 11.10
N GLY A 117 17.30 -6.42 11.38
CA GLY A 117 18.00 -6.24 12.65
C GLY A 117 17.75 -7.36 13.65
N ALA A 118 18.59 -7.41 14.69
CA ALA A 118 18.59 -8.51 15.67
C ALA A 118 17.40 -8.49 16.65
N ASP A 119 16.82 -7.32 16.92
CA ASP A 119 15.70 -7.17 17.86
C ASP A 119 14.40 -7.68 17.26
N LYS A 120 13.93 -8.84 17.74
CA LYS A 120 12.69 -9.48 17.27
C LYS A 120 11.41 -8.72 17.64
N ASN A 121 11.47 -7.78 18.55
CA ASN A 121 10.35 -6.90 18.94
C ASN A 121 10.38 -5.57 18.19
N LYS A 122 11.41 -5.33 17.38
CA LYS A 122 11.52 -4.14 16.53
C LYS A 122 10.27 -4.00 15.67
N LYS A 123 9.70 -2.79 15.62
CA LYS A 123 8.61 -2.50 14.69
C LYS A 123 9.15 -2.57 13.25
N ILE A 124 8.50 -3.38 12.43
CA ILE A 124 8.80 -3.55 11.00
C ILE A 124 7.56 -3.15 10.21
N VAL A 125 7.72 -2.32 9.21
CA VAL A 125 6.65 -1.96 8.27
C VAL A 125 7.08 -2.38 6.87
N THR A 126 6.23 -3.10 6.15
CA THR A 126 6.47 -3.48 4.76
C THR A 126 5.48 -2.78 3.84
N TYR A 127 5.92 -2.37 2.66
CA TYR A 127 5.05 -1.84 1.61
C TYR A 127 5.52 -2.28 0.23
N CYS A 128 4.69 -2.08 -0.79
CA CYS A 128 5.02 -2.23 -2.21
C CYS A 128 4.23 -1.20 -3.06
N GLY A 129 3.76 -1.55 -4.27
CA GLY A 129 3.17 -0.60 -5.19
C GLY A 129 1.81 -0.07 -4.79
N LEU A 130 0.85 -0.98 -4.59
CA LEU A 130 -0.56 -0.64 -4.44
C LEU A 130 -1.31 -1.72 -3.65
N THR A 131 -2.55 -1.45 -3.26
CA THR A 131 -3.31 -2.27 -2.29
C THR A 131 -3.44 -3.74 -2.70
N LYS A 132 -3.64 -4.04 -3.98
CA LYS A 132 -3.76 -5.42 -4.47
C LYS A 132 -2.42 -6.16 -4.63
N CYS A 133 -1.28 -5.47 -4.46
CA CYS A 133 0.06 -6.06 -4.62
C CYS A 133 0.39 -7.01 -3.47
N GLY A 134 0.75 -8.27 -3.78
CA GLY A 134 1.08 -9.29 -2.77
C GLY A 134 2.51 -9.21 -2.22
N ARG A 135 3.42 -8.44 -2.82
CA ARG A 135 4.84 -8.40 -2.44
C ARG A 135 5.06 -8.01 -0.98
N SER A 136 4.36 -6.97 -0.52
CA SER A 136 4.45 -6.53 0.88
C SER A 136 3.82 -7.53 1.86
N HIS A 137 2.80 -8.31 1.42
CA HIS A 137 2.30 -9.46 2.19
C HIS A 137 3.40 -10.50 2.36
N ASN A 138 4.08 -10.83 1.27
CA ASN A 138 5.15 -11.82 1.27
C ASN A 138 6.30 -11.40 2.20
N ALA A 139 6.76 -10.15 2.09
CA ALA A 139 7.78 -9.57 2.98
C ALA A 139 7.35 -9.64 4.47
N ALA A 140 6.14 -9.23 4.80
CA ALA A 140 5.61 -9.26 6.16
C ALA A 140 5.50 -10.70 6.70
N SER A 141 5.00 -11.64 5.88
CA SER A 141 4.87 -13.05 6.24
C SER A 141 6.23 -13.69 6.53
N TRP A 142 7.25 -13.39 5.73
CA TRP A 142 8.61 -13.86 5.99
C TRP A 142 9.22 -13.22 7.25
N ALA A 143 8.98 -11.94 7.52
CA ALA A 143 9.40 -11.34 8.78
C ALA A 143 8.75 -12.07 9.99
N LYS A 144 7.45 -12.41 9.90
CA LYS A 144 6.77 -13.21 10.94
C LYS A 144 7.37 -14.61 11.07
N LYS A 145 7.60 -15.33 9.97
CA LYS A 145 8.25 -16.66 9.97
C LYS A 145 9.64 -16.63 10.58
N LEU A 146 10.39 -15.54 10.40
CA LEU A 146 11.72 -15.33 10.98
C LEU A 146 11.68 -14.92 12.46
N GLY A 147 10.49 -14.88 13.08
CA GLY A 147 10.28 -14.68 14.52
C GLY A 147 10.10 -13.22 14.95
N TYR A 148 9.91 -12.27 14.03
CA TYR A 148 9.61 -10.89 14.41
C TYR A 148 8.16 -10.77 14.87
N THR A 149 7.95 -10.13 16.03
CA THR A 149 6.64 -10.10 16.69
C THR A 149 5.80 -8.89 16.29
N ASN A 150 6.45 -7.78 15.96
CA ASN A 150 5.81 -6.46 15.77
C ASN A 150 5.87 -6.03 14.29
N VAL A 151 5.18 -6.79 13.42
CA VAL A 151 5.19 -6.62 11.97
C VAL A 151 3.89 -5.99 11.48
N TYR A 152 4.03 -5.01 10.61
CA TYR A 152 2.95 -4.27 9.95
C TYR A 152 3.13 -4.29 8.44
N ARG A 153 2.01 -4.16 7.73
CA ARG A 153 1.97 -3.90 6.30
C ARG A 153 1.21 -2.60 6.02
N ALA A 154 1.75 -1.76 5.14
CA ALA A 154 1.06 -0.61 4.56
C ALA A 154 0.55 -0.98 3.16
N PRO A 155 -0.66 -1.52 3.01
CA PRO A 155 -1.11 -2.11 1.75
C PRO A 155 -1.29 -1.07 0.64
N GLY A 156 -1.61 0.19 0.95
CA GLY A 156 -1.72 1.28 -0.03
C GLY A 156 -0.43 1.54 -0.81
N GLY A 157 0.71 1.22 -0.20
CA GLY A 157 2.02 1.25 -0.85
C GLY A 157 2.44 2.64 -1.32
N ILE A 158 3.40 2.64 -2.27
CA ILE A 158 3.93 3.88 -2.84
C ILE A 158 2.87 4.66 -3.63
N SER A 159 1.87 3.99 -4.24
CA SER A 159 0.79 4.67 -4.96
C SER A 159 -0.04 5.54 -4.02
N ALA A 160 -0.55 4.98 -2.91
CA ALA A 160 -1.33 5.77 -1.96
C ALA A 160 -0.47 6.85 -1.26
N TRP A 161 0.83 6.61 -1.09
CA TRP A 161 1.78 7.59 -0.58
C TRP A 161 1.88 8.82 -1.51
N ILE A 162 2.05 8.58 -2.82
CA ILE A 162 2.11 9.63 -3.84
C ILE A 162 0.75 10.33 -3.99
N ASP A 163 -0.35 9.58 -4.03
CA ASP A 163 -1.71 10.13 -4.12
C ASP A 163 -2.05 11.05 -2.93
N SER A 164 -1.44 10.80 -1.76
CA SER A 164 -1.55 11.65 -0.57
C SER A 164 -0.68 12.92 -0.65
N GLY A 165 0.08 13.13 -1.72
CA GLY A 165 0.97 14.28 -1.90
C GLY A 165 2.26 14.19 -1.08
N TYR A 166 2.63 13.02 -0.58
CA TYR A 166 3.85 12.86 0.21
C TYR A 166 5.09 12.71 -0.69
N SER A 167 6.21 13.29 -0.24
CA SER A 167 7.47 13.23 -0.99
C SER A 167 8.05 11.81 -1.03
N TYR A 168 8.66 11.46 -2.14
CA TYR A 168 9.34 10.19 -2.36
C TYR A 168 10.71 10.40 -2.98
N LYS A 169 11.52 9.37 -3.02
CA LYS A 169 12.86 9.34 -3.64
C LYS A 169 12.85 8.49 -4.90
N THR A 170 13.85 8.69 -5.74
CA THR A 170 14.10 7.93 -6.96
C THR A 170 15.61 7.74 -7.15
N ASN A 171 16.02 6.61 -7.72
CA ASN A 171 17.41 6.33 -8.09
C ASN A 171 17.67 6.49 -9.60
N HIS A 172 16.70 7.01 -10.35
CA HIS A 172 16.78 7.10 -11.83
C HIS A 172 17.82 8.11 -12.36
N ASN A 173 18.43 8.92 -11.49
CA ASN A 173 19.36 10.01 -11.84
C ASN A 173 20.78 9.79 -11.31
N LYS A 174 21.23 8.52 -11.21
CA LYS A 174 22.64 8.24 -10.91
C LYS A 174 23.28 7.47 -12.03
#